data_a83c8b89a05e46bdd2f9eea55c4bffa7
#
_entry.id   a83c8b89a05e46bdd2f9eea55c4bffa7
#
_cell.length_a   1.000
_cell.length_b   1.000
_cell.length_c   1.000
_cell.angle_alpha   90.00
_cell.angle_beta   90.00
_cell.angle_gamma   90.00
#
_symmetry.space_group_name_H-M   'P 1'
#
loop_
_entity.id
_entity.type
_entity.pdbx_description
1 polymer ?
#
loop_
_entity_poly.entity_id
_entity_poly.type
_entity_poly.pdbx_seq_one_letter_code
_entity_poly.pdbx_strand_id
1 'polypeptide(L)'
;MNEEIKVIKDDRGVEYKCLTYTSRFTGETDVAFDIQQYMNNGNMYIGLGCNEEGYLEPFADLTVNLGDTTPNYCAYVDTNNLPDAETFIADNELGTFTGFVKRSGYCEYPLYM
;
A
#
# COMPACT_ATOMS: atom_id res chain seq x y z
N MET A 1 -0.62 -17.90 -22.11
CA MET A 1 -1.81 -17.16 -21.71
C MET A 1 -1.43 -15.71 -21.47
N ASN A 2 -2.02 -14.80 -22.21
CA ASN A 2 -1.69 -13.39 -22.06
C ASN A 2 -2.52 -12.83 -20.90
N GLU A 3 -1.84 -12.48 -19.82
CA GLU A 3 -2.48 -11.72 -18.76
C GLU A 3 -2.65 -10.29 -19.24
N GLU A 4 -3.87 -9.81 -19.25
CA GLU A 4 -4.12 -8.41 -19.54
C GLU A 4 -3.61 -7.59 -18.35
N ILE A 5 -2.71 -6.65 -18.64
CA ILE A 5 -2.26 -5.68 -17.65
C ILE A 5 -3.34 -4.63 -17.52
N LYS A 6 -4.04 -4.60 -16.40
CA LYS A 6 -4.99 -3.56 -16.10
C LYS A 6 -4.26 -2.30 -15.69
N VAL A 7 -4.71 -1.16 -16.18
CA VAL A 7 -4.15 0.14 -15.83
C VAL A 7 -5.25 1.09 -15.38
N ILE A 8 -4.91 1.99 -14.46
CA ILE A 8 -5.76 3.11 -14.03
C ILE A 8 -5.09 4.39 -14.48
N LYS A 9 -5.85 5.32 -14.98
CA LYS A 9 -5.34 6.65 -15.34
C LYS A 9 -5.71 7.67 -14.29
N ASP A 10 -4.80 8.61 -14.01
CA ASP A 10 -5.11 9.77 -13.21
C ASP A 10 -5.72 10.90 -14.08
N ASP A 11 -6.03 12.04 -13.47
CA ASP A 11 -6.61 13.20 -14.15
C ASP A 11 -5.66 13.85 -15.17
N ARG A 12 -4.36 13.53 -15.10
CA ARG A 12 -3.35 14.01 -16.05
C ARG A 12 -3.11 13.03 -17.20
N GLY A 13 -3.81 11.89 -17.21
CA GLY A 13 -3.65 10.83 -18.20
C GLY A 13 -2.46 9.90 -17.96
N VAL A 14 -1.81 9.98 -16.79
CA VAL A 14 -0.73 9.07 -16.42
C VAL A 14 -1.31 7.71 -16.08
N GLU A 15 -0.75 6.66 -16.67
CA GLU A 15 -1.18 5.28 -16.46
C GLU A 15 -0.44 4.63 -15.31
N TYR A 16 -1.19 3.95 -14.43
CA TYR A 16 -0.67 3.18 -13.30
C TYR A 16 -1.06 1.72 -13.47
N LYS A 17 -0.09 0.82 -13.28
CA LYS A 17 -0.36 -0.61 -13.30
C LYS A 17 -1.19 -1.00 -12.08
N CYS A 18 -2.27 -1.74 -12.32
CA CYS A 18 -3.15 -2.23 -11.27
C CYS A 18 -2.64 -3.52 -10.65
N LEU A 19 -2.84 -3.62 -9.35
CA LEU A 19 -2.69 -4.83 -8.57
C LEU A 19 -4.04 -5.18 -7.94
N THR A 20 -4.26 -6.44 -7.62
CA THR A 20 -5.50 -6.85 -6.96
C THR A 20 -5.32 -6.85 -5.45
N TYR A 21 -6.15 -6.09 -4.77
CA TYR A 21 -6.28 -6.11 -3.32
C TYR A 21 -7.51 -6.94 -2.94
N THR A 22 -7.30 -8.04 -2.21
CA THR A 22 -8.39 -8.88 -1.75
C THR A 22 -8.66 -8.61 -0.27
N SER A 23 -9.82 -8.03 0.01
CA SER A 23 -10.26 -7.75 1.38
C SER A 23 -11.28 -8.79 1.82
N ARG A 24 -11.16 -9.26 3.06
CA ARG A 24 -12.16 -10.15 3.68
C ARG A 24 -13.52 -9.48 3.84
N PHE A 25 -13.58 -8.15 3.75
CA PHE A 25 -14.81 -7.38 3.97
C PHE A 25 -15.47 -6.94 2.67
N THR A 26 -14.70 -6.59 1.65
CA THR A 26 -15.22 -5.97 0.42
C THR A 26 -14.92 -6.77 -0.85
N GLY A 27 -14.17 -7.87 -0.76
CA GLY A 27 -13.76 -8.66 -1.91
C GLY A 27 -12.56 -8.06 -2.64
N GLU A 28 -12.48 -8.27 -3.94
CA GLU A 28 -11.36 -7.85 -4.76
C GLU A 28 -11.54 -6.42 -5.28
N THR A 29 -10.46 -5.63 -5.22
CA THR A 29 -10.41 -4.27 -5.77
C THR A 29 -9.12 -4.10 -6.53
N ASP A 30 -9.20 -3.56 -7.75
CA ASP A 30 -8.01 -3.18 -8.50
C ASP A 30 -7.45 -1.88 -7.94
N VAL A 31 -6.18 -1.89 -7.53
CA VAL A 31 -5.52 -0.76 -6.90
C VAL A 31 -4.21 -0.42 -7.60
N ALA A 32 -3.80 0.83 -7.49
CA ALA A 32 -2.50 1.30 -7.97
C ALA A 32 -1.80 2.05 -6.85
N PHE A 33 -0.46 2.11 -6.91
CA PHE A 33 0.35 2.77 -5.90
C PHE A 33 0.48 4.26 -6.14
N ASP A 34 0.39 5.02 -5.05
CA ASP A 34 0.84 6.41 -4.95
C ASP A 34 1.99 6.43 -3.95
N ILE A 35 3.22 6.52 -4.45
CA ILE A 35 4.43 6.46 -3.62
C ILE A 35 4.96 7.87 -3.42
N GLN A 36 5.07 8.28 -2.17
CA GLN A 36 5.56 9.61 -1.79
C GLN A 36 6.46 9.48 -0.55
N GLN A 37 6.75 10.61 0.08
CA GLN A 37 7.46 10.68 1.35
C GLN A 37 6.65 11.48 2.34
N TYR A 38 6.63 11.05 3.60
CA TYR A 38 6.03 11.86 4.65
C TYR A 38 6.84 13.13 4.86
N MET A 39 6.17 14.26 5.00
CA MET A 39 6.83 15.57 5.06
C MET A 39 7.66 15.77 6.32
N ASN A 40 7.26 15.16 7.45
CA ASN A 40 7.91 15.41 8.73
C ASN A 40 9.22 14.66 8.94
N ASN A 41 9.42 13.50 8.32
CA ASN A 41 10.61 12.68 8.55
C ASN A 41 11.18 12.01 7.29
N GLY A 42 10.55 12.21 6.14
CA GLY A 42 11.02 11.64 4.88
C GLY A 42 10.78 10.14 4.72
N ASN A 43 10.07 9.49 5.64
CA ASN A 43 9.74 8.07 5.52
C ASN A 43 8.89 7.82 4.28
N MET A 44 8.99 6.61 3.73
CA MET A 44 8.25 6.23 2.54
C MET A 44 6.75 6.12 2.85
N TYR A 45 5.94 6.78 2.02
CA TYR A 45 4.49 6.67 2.03
C TYR A 45 4.03 5.88 0.80
N ILE A 46 3.16 4.91 1.00
CA ILE A 46 2.51 4.19 -0.10
C ILE A 46 1.00 4.23 0.13
N GLY A 47 0.31 5.00 -0.70
CA GLY A 47 -1.14 5.01 -0.77
C GLY A 47 -1.63 4.06 -1.83
N LEU A 48 -2.86 3.59 -1.68
CA LEU A 48 -3.56 2.77 -2.66
C LEU A 48 -4.71 3.57 -3.23
N GLY A 49 -4.73 3.70 -4.56
CA GLY A 49 -5.85 4.29 -5.28
C GLY A 49 -6.63 3.22 -6.01
N CYS A 50 -7.93 3.37 -6.13
CA CYS A 50 -8.79 2.47 -6.89
C CYS A 50 -9.40 3.17 -8.09
N ASN A 51 -9.95 2.39 -9.01
CA ASN A 51 -10.57 2.90 -10.23
C ASN A 51 -12.07 3.14 -9.99
N GLU A 52 -12.44 4.40 -9.88
CA GLU A 52 -13.84 4.84 -9.81
C GLU A 52 -14.21 5.58 -11.10
N GLU A 53 -15.06 4.96 -11.91
CA GLU A 53 -15.56 5.56 -13.17
C GLU A 53 -14.45 6.05 -14.11
N GLY A 54 -13.32 5.34 -14.15
CA GLY A 54 -12.16 5.69 -14.99
C GLY A 54 -11.17 6.63 -14.34
N TYR A 55 -11.40 7.10 -13.11
CA TYR A 55 -10.50 7.99 -12.38
C TYR A 55 -9.87 7.29 -11.19
N LEU A 56 -8.65 7.72 -10.85
CA LEU A 56 -7.93 7.23 -9.68
C LEU A 56 -8.46 7.93 -8.43
N GLU A 57 -9.10 7.17 -7.55
CA GLU A 57 -9.63 7.67 -6.27
C GLU A 57 -8.88 7.06 -5.10
N PRO A 58 -8.70 7.79 -3.99
CA PRO A 58 -8.08 7.21 -2.80
C PRO A 58 -8.86 6.00 -2.29
N PHE A 59 -8.15 4.88 -2.06
CA PHE A 59 -8.73 3.66 -1.50
C PHE A 59 -8.33 3.49 -0.04
N ALA A 60 -7.02 3.46 0.23
CA ALA A 60 -6.46 3.28 1.57
C ALA A 60 -4.98 3.67 1.58
N ASP A 61 -4.43 3.85 2.78
CA ASP A 61 -2.99 3.98 2.97
C ASP A 61 -2.41 2.63 3.37
N LEU A 62 -1.46 2.12 2.60
CA LEU A 62 -0.79 0.85 2.91
C LEU A 62 0.19 1.01 4.08
N THR A 63 0.82 2.17 4.18
CA THR A 63 1.82 2.48 5.21
C THR A 63 1.25 3.35 6.31
N VAL A 64 1.92 3.34 7.46
CA VAL A 64 1.64 4.23 8.58
C VAL A 64 2.93 4.90 9.04
N ASN A 65 2.85 6.17 9.44
CA ASN A 65 3.99 6.92 9.97
C ASN A 65 3.94 6.93 11.49
N LEU A 66 4.87 6.22 12.13
CA LEU A 66 4.93 6.10 13.58
C LEU A 66 5.83 7.15 14.25
N GLY A 67 6.36 8.10 13.46
CA GLY A 67 7.13 9.23 13.97
C GLY A 67 8.64 9.01 14.07
N ASP A 68 9.11 7.77 14.01
CA ASP A 68 10.55 7.48 13.95
C ASP A 68 11.02 7.44 12.50
N THR A 69 12.34 7.56 12.30
CA THR A 69 12.94 7.44 10.95
C THR A 69 13.16 5.97 10.64
N THR A 70 12.59 5.51 9.51
CA THR A 70 12.81 4.15 9.01
C THR A 70 14.02 4.10 8.09
N PRO A 71 14.68 2.92 7.94
CA PRO A 71 15.69 2.73 6.90
C PRO A 71 15.12 3.01 5.49
N ASN A 72 15.98 3.35 4.55
CA ASN A 72 15.58 3.56 3.17
C ASN A 72 14.88 2.32 2.60
N TYR A 73 13.84 2.54 1.83
CA TYR A 73 12.99 1.49 1.23
C TYR A 73 12.23 0.64 2.24
N CYS A 74 12.16 1.07 3.50
CA CYS A 74 11.37 0.40 4.52
C CYS A 74 10.20 1.27 4.95
N ALA A 75 9.09 0.61 5.31
CA ALA A 75 7.91 1.29 5.85
C ALA A 75 7.13 0.36 6.76
N TYR A 76 6.47 0.94 7.75
CA TYR A 76 5.51 0.20 8.58
C TYR A 76 4.21 0.03 7.81
N VAL A 77 3.67 -1.18 7.83
CA VAL A 77 2.43 -1.53 7.15
C VAL A 77 1.25 -1.40 8.10
N ASP A 78 0.19 -0.73 7.64
CA ASP A 78 -0.99 -0.45 8.46
C ASP A 78 -1.93 -1.64 8.53
N THR A 79 -1.51 -2.67 9.26
CA THR A 79 -2.30 -3.90 9.45
C THR A 79 -3.52 -3.70 10.35
N ASN A 80 -3.59 -2.57 11.05
CA ASN A 80 -4.75 -2.24 11.87
C ASN A 80 -5.95 -1.83 11.01
N ASN A 81 -5.76 -0.90 10.06
CA ASN A 81 -6.82 -0.48 9.14
C ASN A 81 -6.97 -1.44 7.97
N LEU A 82 -5.89 -2.13 7.58
CA LEU A 82 -5.87 -3.07 6.47
C LEU A 82 -5.44 -4.46 6.96
N PRO A 83 -6.36 -5.25 7.55
CA PRO A 83 -6.00 -6.57 8.11
C PRO A 83 -5.46 -7.55 7.07
N ASP A 84 -5.75 -7.34 5.79
CA ASP A 84 -5.26 -8.19 4.69
C ASP A 84 -4.03 -7.63 3.98
N ALA A 85 -3.40 -6.57 4.52
CA ALA A 85 -2.27 -5.90 3.87
C ALA A 85 -1.07 -6.81 3.68
N GLU A 86 -0.71 -7.63 4.65
CA GLU A 86 0.43 -8.54 4.54
C GLU A 86 0.19 -9.61 3.47
N THR A 87 -1.03 -10.14 3.37
CA THR A 87 -1.41 -11.07 2.30
C THR A 87 -1.30 -10.41 0.93
N PHE A 88 -1.76 -9.18 0.81
CA PHE A 88 -1.63 -8.40 -0.42
C PHE A 88 -0.18 -8.22 -0.84
N ILE A 89 0.70 -7.89 0.10
CA ILE A 89 2.14 -7.74 -0.16
C ILE A 89 2.74 -9.07 -0.63
N ALA A 90 2.42 -10.17 0.04
CA ALA A 90 2.94 -11.49 -0.31
C ALA A 90 2.42 -11.97 -1.67
N ASP A 91 1.13 -11.83 -1.93
CA ASP A 91 0.50 -12.30 -3.17
C ASP A 91 1.04 -11.56 -4.40
N ASN A 92 1.42 -10.30 -4.25
CA ASN A 92 1.94 -9.48 -5.33
C ASN A 92 3.47 -9.34 -5.30
N GLU A 93 4.16 -10.01 -4.40
CA GLU A 93 5.63 -10.02 -4.27
C GLU A 93 6.20 -8.60 -4.15
N LEU A 94 5.57 -7.76 -3.33
CA LEU A 94 5.90 -6.33 -3.25
C LEU A 94 7.02 -6.01 -2.29
N GLY A 95 7.24 -6.85 -1.29
CA GLY A 95 8.24 -6.59 -0.28
C GLY A 95 8.45 -7.77 0.65
N THR A 96 9.37 -7.58 1.58
CA THR A 96 9.78 -8.62 2.52
C THR A 96 9.65 -8.11 3.94
N PHE A 97 9.04 -8.91 4.82
CA PHE A 97 9.00 -8.61 6.24
C PHE A 97 10.42 -8.65 6.83
N THR A 98 10.82 -7.56 7.49
CA THR A 98 12.17 -7.43 8.06
C THR A 98 12.36 -8.24 9.35
N GLY A 99 11.27 -8.71 9.96
CA GLY A 99 11.29 -9.33 11.29
C GLY A 99 11.09 -8.34 12.42
N PHE A 100 11.08 -7.03 12.13
CA PHE A 100 10.89 -5.99 13.12
C PHE A 100 9.42 -5.55 13.17
N VAL A 101 8.89 -5.45 14.40
CA VAL A 101 7.53 -4.97 14.67
C VAL A 101 7.62 -3.85 15.70
N LYS A 102 6.93 -2.74 15.44
CA LYS A 102 6.84 -1.63 16.37
C LYS A 102 5.44 -1.52 16.95
N ARG A 103 5.37 -1.42 18.26
CA ARG A 103 4.10 -1.18 18.95
C ARG A 103 3.82 0.32 19.02
N SER A 104 2.60 0.70 18.66
CA SER A 104 2.10 2.07 18.81
C SER A 104 0.67 2.00 19.35
N GLY A 105 0.45 2.53 20.55
CA GLY A 105 -0.83 2.37 21.24
C GLY A 105 -1.10 0.91 21.56
N TYR A 106 -2.26 0.41 21.10
CA TYR A 106 -2.65 -0.99 21.27
C TYR A 106 -2.35 -1.85 20.06
N CYS A 107 -1.72 -1.29 19.02
CA CYS A 107 -1.45 -1.97 17.77
C CYS A 107 0.04 -2.23 17.57
N GLU A 108 0.36 -3.29 16.83
CA GLU A 108 1.70 -3.60 16.39
C GLU A 108 1.76 -3.50 14.88
N TYR A 109 2.80 -2.86 14.36
CA TYR A 109 2.96 -2.62 12.92
C TYR A 109 4.25 -3.26 12.42
N PRO A 110 4.17 -4.19 11.45
CA PRO A 110 5.36 -4.81 10.89
C PRO A 110 6.10 -3.85 9.96
N LEU A 111 7.44 -3.91 10.03
CA LEU A 111 8.32 -3.16 9.12
C LEU A 111 8.64 -4.02 7.90
N TYR A 112 8.34 -3.50 6.72
CA TYR A 112 8.63 -4.15 5.43
C TYR A 112 9.67 -3.38 4.64
N MET A 113 10.46 -4.11 3.91
CA MET A 113 11.42 -3.57 2.95
C MET A 113 10.87 -3.64 1.53
#